data_5e8a8e2fd0824891582809328ed3f7cd
#
_entry.id   5e8a8e2fd0824891582809328ed3f7cd
#
_cell.length_a   1.000
_cell.length_b   1.000
_cell.length_c   1.000
_cell.angle_alpha   90.00
_cell.angle_beta   90.00
_cell.angle_gamma   90.00
#
_symmetry.space_group_name_H-M   'P 1'
#
loop_
_entity.id
_entity.type
_entity.pdbx_description
1 polymer ?
#
loop_
_entity_poly.entity_id
_entity_poly.type
_entity_poly.pdbx_seq_one_letter_code
_entity_poly.pdbx_strand_id
1 'polypeptide(L)'
;MYSIGEIISTYRKKKGLLQQDLADELAKEGITISYKAISNWERNLAEPSVTIFYKVCRILGITNMYEAYFGVNPTDPFSSLTDEGREKAMDYINLLHASGMYEKQTAKIIPFRSIDIFENAVSAGTGNFLVDGPKETVRIDESILPEDTTFGVRISGDSMEPEFHDGQIAWVLQQESVANGEIGIFALNGEAYIKKLQNDKDGIFLISPNEKYAPIKVGENDRLDIFGKVLGKSDASAITRHCR
;
A
#
# COMPACT_ATOMS: atom_id res chain seq x y z
N MET A 1 -18.09 20.08 38.51
CA MET A 1 -17.15 18.93 38.32
C MET A 1 -17.96 17.69 38.51
N TYR A 2 -18.00 16.84 37.49
CA TYR A 2 -18.79 15.61 37.49
C TYR A 2 -17.90 14.43 37.84
N SER A 3 -18.43 13.44 38.51
CA SER A 3 -17.71 12.16 38.70
C SER A 3 -17.70 11.32 37.45
N ILE A 4 -16.78 10.37 37.36
CA ILE A 4 -16.71 9.42 36.22
C ILE A 4 -18.05 8.67 36.08
N GLY A 5 -18.67 8.29 37.16
CA GLY A 5 -19.96 7.60 37.14
C GLY A 5 -21.10 8.48 36.61
N GLU A 6 -21.15 9.75 37.01
CA GLU A 6 -22.15 10.71 36.48
C GLU A 6 -21.96 10.94 34.98
N ILE A 7 -20.71 11.03 34.51
CA ILE A 7 -20.38 11.15 33.06
C ILE A 7 -20.91 9.92 32.33
N ILE A 8 -20.54 8.72 32.76
CA ILE A 8 -20.99 7.46 32.14
C ILE A 8 -22.51 7.40 32.08
N SER A 9 -23.18 7.65 33.23
CA SER A 9 -24.65 7.60 33.32
C SER A 9 -25.32 8.60 32.38
N THR A 10 -24.83 9.84 32.36
CA THR A 10 -25.38 10.92 31.53
C THR A 10 -25.28 10.62 30.06
N TYR A 11 -24.07 10.27 29.56
CA TYR A 11 -23.86 10.01 28.15
C TYR A 11 -24.50 8.70 27.67
N ARG A 12 -24.55 7.66 28.51
CA ARG A 12 -25.29 6.42 28.23
C ARG A 12 -26.77 6.69 28.03
N LYS A 13 -27.40 7.43 28.98
CA LYS A 13 -28.81 7.81 28.87
C LYS A 13 -29.08 8.68 27.66
N LYS A 14 -28.21 9.66 27.37
CA LYS A 14 -28.31 10.50 26.18
C LYS A 14 -28.27 9.68 24.88
N LYS A 15 -27.52 8.58 24.88
CA LYS A 15 -27.44 7.64 23.75
C LYS A 15 -28.57 6.62 23.72
N GLY A 16 -29.47 6.61 24.71
CA GLY A 16 -30.59 5.70 24.81
C GLY A 16 -30.21 4.25 25.16
N LEU A 17 -29.01 4.02 25.68
CA LEU A 17 -28.54 2.68 26.03
C LEU A 17 -28.92 2.27 27.42
N LEU A 18 -29.27 0.99 27.61
CA LEU A 18 -29.33 0.37 28.97
C LEU A 18 -27.91 0.03 29.44
N GLN A 19 -27.78 -0.24 30.75
CA GLN A 19 -26.48 -0.69 31.31
C GLN A 19 -26.02 -2.02 30.69
N GLN A 20 -26.97 -2.90 30.36
CA GLN A 20 -26.68 -4.16 29.67
C GLN A 20 -26.15 -3.91 28.26
N ASP A 21 -26.77 -3.00 27.52
CA ASP A 21 -26.34 -2.67 26.15
C ASP A 21 -24.88 -2.17 26.13
N LEU A 22 -24.51 -1.33 27.11
CA LEU A 22 -23.12 -0.87 27.25
C LEU A 22 -22.16 -2.01 27.59
N ALA A 23 -22.57 -3.00 28.39
CA ALA A 23 -21.79 -4.18 28.70
C ALA A 23 -21.59 -5.05 27.42
N ASP A 24 -22.65 -5.19 26.63
CA ASP A 24 -22.64 -5.96 25.38
C ASP A 24 -21.74 -5.28 24.31
N GLU A 25 -21.78 -3.95 24.21
CA GLU A 25 -20.87 -3.21 23.33
C GLU A 25 -19.39 -3.36 23.77
N LEU A 26 -19.11 -3.33 25.05
CA LEU A 26 -17.76 -3.58 25.56
C LEU A 26 -17.28 -5.01 25.32
N ALA A 27 -18.21 -5.99 25.36
CA ALA A 27 -17.90 -7.38 25.06
C ALA A 27 -17.49 -7.57 23.59
N LYS A 28 -18.09 -6.84 22.64
CA LYS A 28 -17.67 -6.81 21.23
C LYS A 28 -16.23 -6.31 21.04
N GLU A 29 -15.76 -5.48 21.97
CA GLU A 29 -14.38 -4.98 21.99
C GLU A 29 -13.41 -5.83 22.82
N GLY A 30 -13.83 -7.04 23.21
CA GLY A 30 -13.02 -7.98 23.97
C GLY A 30 -12.96 -7.72 25.47
N ILE A 31 -13.87 -6.87 26.01
CA ILE A 31 -13.96 -6.59 27.45
C ILE A 31 -15.25 -7.20 28.02
N THR A 32 -15.11 -8.33 28.69
CA THR A 32 -16.23 -8.99 29.35
C THR A 32 -16.46 -8.41 30.76
N ILE A 33 -17.51 -7.63 30.93
CA ILE A 33 -17.95 -7.09 32.22
C ILE A 33 -19.47 -7.27 32.35
N SER A 34 -19.93 -7.32 33.59
CA SER A 34 -21.37 -7.41 33.84
C SER A 34 -22.01 -6.01 33.91
N TYR A 35 -23.32 -5.92 33.64
CA TYR A 35 -24.08 -4.69 33.84
C TYR A 35 -24.02 -4.20 35.31
N LYS A 36 -23.81 -5.10 36.27
CA LYS A 36 -23.61 -4.75 37.68
C LYS A 36 -22.34 -3.92 37.91
N ALA A 37 -21.27 -4.20 37.16
CA ALA A 37 -20.05 -3.40 37.23
C ALA A 37 -20.33 -1.97 36.72
N ILE A 38 -21.05 -1.82 35.60
CA ILE A 38 -21.48 -0.52 35.08
C ILE A 38 -22.35 0.22 36.08
N SER A 39 -23.31 -0.48 36.70
CA SER A 39 -24.14 0.09 37.74
C SER A 39 -23.32 0.59 38.94
N ASN A 40 -22.28 -0.15 39.32
CA ASN A 40 -21.38 0.28 40.42
C ASN A 40 -20.58 1.52 40.03
N TRP A 41 -20.12 1.62 38.76
CA TRP A 41 -19.45 2.83 38.27
C TRP A 41 -20.38 4.04 38.29
N GLU A 42 -21.60 3.91 37.78
CA GLU A 42 -22.58 5.00 37.73
C GLU A 42 -23.01 5.49 39.12
N ARG A 43 -22.90 4.63 40.12
CA ARG A 43 -23.18 4.95 41.53
C ARG A 43 -21.94 5.38 42.31
N ASN A 44 -20.78 5.51 41.63
CA ASN A 44 -19.47 5.84 42.23
C ASN A 44 -19.06 4.86 43.37
N LEU A 45 -19.48 3.59 43.29
CA LEU A 45 -19.08 2.52 44.20
C LEU A 45 -17.77 1.84 43.74
N ALA A 46 -17.42 2.00 42.47
CA ALA A 46 -16.18 1.55 41.86
C ALA A 46 -15.87 2.44 40.65
N GLU A 47 -14.65 2.39 40.19
CA GLU A 47 -14.23 3.08 38.95
C GLU A 47 -13.74 2.08 37.90
N PRO A 48 -13.98 2.32 36.61
CA PRO A 48 -13.37 1.54 35.56
C PRO A 48 -11.86 1.82 35.51
N SER A 49 -11.05 0.84 35.06
CA SER A 49 -9.67 1.13 34.75
C SER A 49 -9.60 2.15 33.61
N VAL A 50 -8.50 2.87 33.51
CA VAL A 50 -8.28 3.90 32.45
C VAL A 50 -8.54 3.33 31.06
N THR A 51 -8.04 2.13 30.77
CA THR A 51 -8.23 1.46 29.48
C THR A 51 -9.71 1.19 29.18
N ILE A 52 -10.46 0.71 30.17
CA ILE A 52 -11.90 0.45 30.03
C ILE A 52 -12.65 1.78 29.86
N PHE A 53 -12.27 2.79 30.62
CA PHE A 53 -12.91 4.10 30.57
C PHE A 53 -12.76 4.75 29.18
N TYR A 54 -11.59 4.70 28.55
CA TYR A 54 -11.41 5.18 27.17
C TYR A 54 -12.31 4.46 26.17
N LYS A 55 -12.49 3.15 26.31
CA LYS A 55 -13.41 2.40 25.45
C LYS A 55 -14.88 2.80 25.70
N VAL A 56 -15.26 2.99 26.95
CA VAL A 56 -16.58 3.53 27.30
C VAL A 56 -16.78 4.90 26.66
N CYS A 57 -15.82 5.81 26.75
CA CYS A 57 -15.90 7.12 26.12
C CYS A 57 -16.12 7.00 24.61
N ARG A 58 -15.38 6.12 23.93
CA ARG A 58 -15.54 5.87 22.49
C ARG A 58 -16.93 5.34 22.16
N ILE A 59 -17.41 4.34 22.89
CA ILE A 59 -18.74 3.76 22.71
C ILE A 59 -19.83 4.82 22.94
N LEU A 60 -19.69 5.66 23.95
CA LEU A 60 -20.67 6.68 24.29
C LEU A 60 -20.54 7.96 23.47
N GLY A 61 -19.49 8.10 22.63
CA GLY A 61 -19.25 9.28 21.80
C GLY A 61 -18.76 10.49 22.60
N ILE A 62 -18.03 10.26 23.72
CA ILE A 62 -17.44 11.32 24.51
C ILE A 62 -16.12 11.73 23.87
N THR A 63 -16.12 12.81 23.09
CA THR A 63 -14.95 13.30 22.36
C THR A 63 -14.16 14.34 23.14
N ASN A 64 -14.80 15.07 24.07
CA ASN A 64 -14.16 16.09 24.88
C ASN A 64 -14.32 15.74 26.37
N MET A 65 -13.30 15.11 26.93
CA MET A 65 -13.29 14.73 28.35
C MET A 65 -13.24 15.92 29.30
N TYR A 66 -12.57 16.99 28.88
CA TYR A 66 -12.48 18.19 29.72
C TYR A 66 -13.88 18.79 29.93
N GLU A 67 -14.64 18.94 28.86
CA GLU A 67 -16.01 19.43 28.90
C GLU A 67 -16.93 18.47 29.66
N ALA A 68 -16.82 17.18 29.45
CA ALA A 68 -17.60 16.17 30.16
C ALA A 68 -17.37 16.21 31.67
N TYR A 69 -16.12 16.51 32.10
CA TYR A 69 -15.74 16.53 33.53
C TYR A 69 -16.02 17.88 34.21
N PHE A 70 -15.69 18.99 33.52
CA PHE A 70 -15.80 20.34 34.11
C PHE A 70 -17.08 21.08 33.70
N GLY A 71 -17.82 20.59 32.73
CA GLY A 71 -19.05 21.23 32.22
C GLY A 71 -18.81 22.40 31.27
N VAL A 72 -17.54 22.77 31.07
CA VAL A 72 -17.13 23.86 30.19
C VAL A 72 -15.82 23.47 29.46
N ASN A 73 -15.67 23.92 28.24
CA ASN A 73 -14.41 23.80 27.51
C ASN A 73 -13.76 25.18 27.36
N PRO A 74 -12.79 25.55 28.20
CA PRO A 74 -12.18 26.88 28.16
C PRO A 74 -11.33 27.12 26.89
N THR A 75 -11.02 26.04 26.16
CA THR A 75 -10.29 26.12 24.88
C THR A 75 -11.22 26.02 23.67
N ASP A 76 -12.53 25.97 23.87
CA ASP A 76 -13.50 26.01 22.77
C ASP A 76 -13.51 27.40 22.15
N PRO A 77 -13.04 27.57 20.90
CA PRO A 77 -13.03 28.85 20.21
C PRO A 77 -14.44 29.42 19.99
N PHE A 78 -15.46 28.60 20.14
CA PHE A 78 -16.86 28.95 19.94
C PHE A 78 -17.60 29.22 21.27
N SER A 79 -16.91 29.18 22.41
CA SER A 79 -17.53 29.31 23.73
C SER A 79 -18.28 30.65 23.92
N SER A 80 -17.89 31.71 23.23
CA SER A 80 -18.51 33.02 23.25
C SER A 80 -19.63 33.20 22.22
N LEU A 81 -19.88 32.21 21.36
CA LEU A 81 -20.88 32.28 20.31
C LEU A 81 -22.23 31.73 20.79
N THR A 82 -23.32 32.34 20.25
CA THR A 82 -24.65 31.72 20.34
C THR A 82 -24.72 30.43 19.51
N ASP A 83 -25.75 29.61 19.70
CA ASP A 83 -25.94 28.38 18.93
C ASP A 83 -25.99 28.66 17.41
N GLU A 84 -26.68 29.73 16.98
CA GLU A 84 -26.68 30.15 15.58
C GLU A 84 -25.27 30.56 15.09
N GLY A 85 -24.50 31.23 15.93
CA GLY A 85 -23.12 31.61 15.63
C GLY A 85 -22.20 30.40 15.46
N ARG A 86 -22.40 29.36 16.28
CA ARG A 86 -21.67 28.08 16.17
C ARG A 86 -22.01 27.36 14.87
N GLU A 87 -23.29 27.30 14.50
CA GLU A 87 -23.73 26.68 13.25
C GLU A 87 -23.06 27.35 12.05
N LYS A 88 -23.10 28.69 11.97
CA LYS A 88 -22.42 29.44 10.89
C LYS A 88 -20.90 29.25 10.86
N ALA A 89 -20.27 29.15 12.03
CA ALA A 89 -18.84 28.87 12.09
C ALA A 89 -18.50 27.46 11.59
N MET A 90 -19.33 26.47 11.90
CA MET A 90 -19.18 25.11 11.39
C MET A 90 -19.42 25.02 9.89
N ASP A 91 -20.41 25.73 9.36
CA ASP A 91 -20.65 25.82 7.90
C ASP A 91 -19.45 26.41 7.17
N TYR A 92 -18.82 27.44 7.75
CA TYR A 92 -17.61 28.02 7.18
C TYR A 92 -16.43 27.04 7.20
N ILE A 93 -16.24 26.30 8.28
CA ILE A 93 -15.23 25.23 8.37
C ILE A 93 -15.48 24.16 7.30
N ASN A 94 -16.72 23.73 7.13
CA ASN A 94 -17.09 22.75 6.11
C ASN A 94 -16.80 23.25 4.68
N LEU A 95 -17.03 24.54 4.42
CA LEU A 95 -16.67 25.17 3.15
C LEU A 95 -15.15 25.18 2.92
N LEU A 96 -14.35 25.45 3.96
CA LEU A 96 -12.88 25.40 3.88
C LEU A 96 -12.39 23.99 3.55
N HIS A 97 -12.94 22.96 4.20
CA HIS A 97 -12.65 21.56 3.88
C HIS A 97 -13.06 21.20 2.45
N ALA A 98 -14.28 21.57 2.04
CA ALA A 98 -14.76 21.29 0.69
C ALA A 98 -13.93 21.97 -0.41
N SER A 99 -13.31 23.11 -0.11
CA SER A 99 -12.42 23.81 -1.05
C SER A 99 -11.09 23.06 -1.28
N GLY A 100 -10.65 22.24 -0.34
CA GLY A 100 -9.34 21.59 -0.35
C GLY A 100 -8.13 22.52 -0.23
N MET A 101 -8.34 23.84 -0.26
CA MET A 101 -7.25 24.84 -0.33
C MET A 101 -6.50 25.00 1.01
N TYR A 102 -7.16 24.71 2.11
CA TYR A 102 -6.66 24.95 3.48
C TYR A 102 -6.43 23.67 4.27
N GLU A 103 -6.53 22.53 3.61
CA GLU A 103 -6.19 21.26 4.24
C GLU A 103 -4.68 21.12 4.38
N LYS A 104 -4.25 20.63 5.54
CA LYS A 104 -2.85 20.23 5.70
C LYS A 104 -2.56 19.14 4.68
N GLN A 105 -1.68 19.42 3.74
CA GLN A 105 -1.15 18.36 2.89
C GLN A 105 -0.40 17.38 3.81
N THR A 106 -1.04 16.28 4.13
CA THR A 106 -0.30 15.15 4.71
C THR A 106 0.68 14.71 3.63
N ALA A 107 1.97 14.82 3.92
CA ALA A 107 3.00 14.30 3.04
C ALA A 107 2.63 12.84 2.72
N LYS A 108 2.29 12.59 1.47
CA LYS A 108 2.02 11.22 1.01
C LYS A 108 3.33 10.46 1.21
N ILE A 109 3.36 9.56 2.19
CA ILE A 109 4.49 8.65 2.35
C ILE A 109 4.45 7.74 1.12
N ILE A 110 5.33 8.03 0.17
CA ILE A 110 5.52 7.19 -0.99
C ILE A 110 6.46 6.07 -0.54
N PRO A 111 6.01 4.82 -0.48
CA PRO A 111 6.89 3.71 -0.15
C PRO A 111 7.92 3.55 -1.26
N PHE A 112 9.19 3.47 -0.87
CA PHE A 112 10.29 3.17 -1.78
C PHE A 112 10.71 1.71 -1.59
N ARG A 113 10.93 1.03 -2.71
CA ARG A 113 11.46 -0.33 -2.76
C ARG A 113 12.85 -0.33 -3.37
N SER A 114 13.77 -1.09 -2.76
CA SER A 114 15.07 -1.37 -3.39
C SER A 114 14.91 -2.53 -4.36
N ILE A 115 15.36 -2.35 -5.60
CA ILE A 115 15.25 -3.35 -6.65
C ILE A 115 16.55 -3.39 -7.46
N ASP A 116 16.96 -4.58 -7.85
CA ASP A 116 18.13 -4.79 -8.67
C ASP A 116 17.78 -4.63 -10.15
N ILE A 117 18.56 -3.84 -10.87
CA ILE A 117 18.48 -3.69 -12.34
C ILE A 117 19.74 -4.27 -12.94
N PHE A 118 19.58 -5.25 -13.81
CA PHE A 118 20.66 -5.88 -14.54
C PHE A 118 20.94 -5.09 -15.83
N GLU A 119 22.23 -4.76 -16.08
CA GLU A 119 22.66 -3.84 -17.17
C GLU A 119 22.63 -4.46 -18.56
N ASN A 120 22.60 -5.78 -18.68
CA ASN A 120 22.40 -6.50 -19.95
C ASN A 120 21.97 -7.92 -19.66
N ALA A 121 21.12 -8.46 -20.51
CA ALA A 121 21.03 -9.89 -20.70
C ALA A 121 22.30 -10.37 -21.44
N VAL A 122 23.50 -10.19 -20.88
CA VAL A 122 24.75 -10.58 -21.56
C VAL A 122 25.14 -12.00 -21.19
N SER A 123 25.59 -12.72 -22.20
CA SER A 123 26.16 -14.07 -22.15
C SER A 123 27.00 -14.32 -20.91
N ALA A 124 26.42 -14.93 -19.92
CA ALA A 124 27.16 -15.56 -18.84
C ALA A 124 27.43 -17.00 -19.30
N GLY A 125 28.58 -17.20 -19.88
CA GLY A 125 29.05 -18.57 -20.14
C GLY A 125 29.14 -19.32 -18.83
N THR A 126 28.20 -20.22 -18.54
CA THR A 126 28.16 -21.20 -17.45
C THR A 126 27.43 -20.85 -16.14
N GLY A 127 26.86 -19.64 -15.95
CA GLY A 127 26.30 -19.25 -14.67
C GLY A 127 24.84 -18.75 -14.73
N ASN A 128 24.27 -18.66 -13.56
CA ASN A 128 22.96 -18.03 -13.39
C ASN A 128 23.14 -16.50 -13.56
N PHE A 129 22.71 -15.95 -14.67
CA PHE A 129 22.74 -14.52 -15.00
C PHE A 129 22.26 -13.61 -13.84
N LEU A 130 21.27 -14.07 -13.08
CA LEU A 130 20.74 -13.35 -11.91
C LEU A 130 21.69 -13.34 -10.71
N VAL A 131 22.73 -14.18 -10.70
CA VAL A 131 23.68 -14.26 -9.59
C VAL A 131 24.94 -13.47 -9.86
N ASP A 132 25.51 -13.59 -11.07
CA ASP A 132 26.86 -13.08 -11.41
C ASP A 132 26.86 -11.91 -12.39
N GLY A 133 25.70 -11.51 -12.90
CA GLY A 133 25.59 -10.41 -13.88
C GLY A 133 25.83 -9.02 -13.22
N PRO A 134 26.38 -8.04 -13.95
CA PRO A 134 26.48 -6.68 -13.48
C PRO A 134 25.11 -6.08 -13.22
N LYS A 135 24.89 -5.59 -12.01
CA LYS A 135 23.63 -5.02 -11.56
C LYS A 135 23.82 -3.75 -10.75
N GLU A 136 22.85 -2.88 -10.82
CA GLU A 136 22.71 -1.69 -9.99
C GLU A 136 21.49 -1.87 -9.08
N THR A 137 21.64 -1.67 -7.77
CA THR A 137 20.50 -1.62 -6.85
C THR A 137 20.01 -0.19 -6.77
N VAL A 138 18.78 0.05 -7.19
CA VAL A 138 18.14 1.37 -7.18
C VAL A 138 17.01 1.42 -6.18
N ARG A 139 16.77 2.60 -5.65
CA ARG A 139 15.63 2.90 -4.80
C ARG A 139 14.56 3.57 -5.64
N ILE A 140 13.41 2.93 -5.78
CA ILE A 140 12.36 3.37 -6.69
C ILE A 140 11.01 3.50 -5.95
N ASP A 141 10.20 4.47 -6.38
CA ASP A 141 8.82 4.62 -5.93
C ASP A 141 8.03 3.35 -6.29
N GLU A 142 7.49 2.67 -5.27
CA GLU A 142 6.76 1.42 -5.46
C GLU A 142 5.51 1.58 -6.34
N SER A 143 4.95 2.79 -6.41
CA SER A 143 3.76 3.06 -7.22
C SER A 143 3.99 3.01 -8.74
N ILE A 144 5.25 3.10 -9.20
CA ILE A 144 5.61 3.00 -10.62
C ILE A 144 6.03 1.59 -11.03
N LEU A 145 6.20 0.68 -10.08
CA LEU A 145 6.51 -0.71 -10.33
C LEU A 145 5.22 -1.50 -10.60
N PRO A 146 5.18 -2.37 -11.62
CA PRO A 146 4.16 -3.40 -11.71
C PRO A 146 4.13 -4.26 -10.44
N GLU A 147 2.94 -4.68 -10.03
CA GLU A 147 2.77 -5.62 -8.92
C GLU A 147 3.62 -6.88 -9.15
N ASP A 148 4.14 -7.48 -8.09
CA ASP A 148 5.00 -8.67 -8.14
C ASP A 148 6.35 -8.52 -8.86
N THR A 149 6.76 -7.31 -9.25
CA THR A 149 8.10 -7.11 -9.84
C THR A 149 9.19 -7.62 -8.91
N THR A 150 10.09 -8.47 -9.42
CA THR A 150 11.22 -9.02 -8.66
C THR A 150 12.53 -8.30 -8.98
N PHE A 151 12.80 -8.01 -10.24
CA PHE A 151 13.98 -7.30 -10.71
C PHE A 151 13.71 -6.54 -12.00
N GLY A 152 14.64 -5.71 -12.43
CA GLY A 152 14.62 -5.03 -13.72
C GLY A 152 15.74 -5.50 -14.64
N VAL A 153 15.52 -5.39 -15.94
CA VAL A 153 16.54 -5.61 -16.98
C VAL A 153 16.55 -4.41 -17.91
N ARG A 154 17.73 -3.82 -18.13
CA ARG A 154 17.88 -2.74 -19.11
C ARG A 154 17.83 -3.31 -20.52
N ILE A 155 16.97 -2.74 -21.35
CA ILE A 155 16.86 -3.10 -22.77
C ILE A 155 18.07 -2.55 -23.50
N SER A 156 18.67 -3.38 -24.35
CA SER A 156 19.76 -2.99 -25.25
C SER A 156 19.42 -3.37 -26.68
N GLY A 157 19.50 -2.41 -27.59
CA GLY A 157 19.18 -2.56 -28.98
C GLY A 157 17.70 -2.45 -29.34
N ASP A 158 17.38 -2.67 -30.63
CA ASP A 158 16.06 -2.41 -31.20
C ASP A 158 15.23 -3.67 -31.48
N SER A 159 15.69 -4.85 -31.05
CA SER A 159 15.03 -6.12 -31.41
C SER A 159 13.61 -6.26 -30.81
N MET A 160 13.30 -5.49 -29.78
CA MET A 160 12.02 -5.50 -29.10
C MET A 160 11.11 -4.33 -29.49
N GLU A 161 11.54 -3.49 -30.42
CA GLU A 161 10.69 -2.41 -30.96
C GLU A 161 9.50 -2.95 -31.78
N PRO A 162 8.36 -2.29 -31.74
CA PRO A 162 8.04 -1.05 -30.99
C PRO A 162 7.64 -1.27 -29.54
N GLU A 163 7.60 -2.51 -29.04
CA GLU A 163 7.13 -2.81 -27.72
C GLU A 163 8.08 -2.27 -26.62
N PHE A 164 9.38 -2.33 -26.83
CA PHE A 164 10.41 -1.78 -25.94
C PHE A 164 11.47 -1.06 -26.75
N HIS A 165 11.93 0.08 -26.25
CA HIS A 165 13.00 0.86 -26.85
C HIS A 165 14.32 0.70 -26.09
N ASP A 166 15.42 0.94 -26.81
CA ASP A 166 16.77 0.94 -26.23
C ASP A 166 16.85 1.85 -24.98
N GLY A 167 17.52 1.38 -23.93
CA GLY A 167 17.69 2.07 -22.66
C GLY A 167 16.50 2.01 -21.70
N GLN A 168 15.31 1.55 -22.12
CA GLN A 168 14.20 1.31 -21.20
C GLN A 168 14.50 0.16 -20.24
N ILE A 169 13.76 0.09 -19.14
CA ILE A 169 13.86 -1.00 -18.18
C ILE A 169 12.61 -1.86 -18.27
N ALA A 170 12.81 -3.15 -18.51
CA ALA A 170 11.79 -4.17 -18.42
C ALA A 170 11.68 -4.66 -16.95
N TRP A 171 10.49 -4.59 -16.39
CA TRP A 171 10.20 -5.11 -15.04
C TRP A 171 9.81 -6.57 -15.13
N VAL A 172 10.41 -7.41 -14.30
CA VAL A 172 10.34 -8.86 -14.43
C VAL A 172 9.86 -9.48 -13.12
N LEU A 173 8.93 -10.41 -13.25
CA LEU A 173 8.60 -11.39 -12.21
C LEU A 173 9.49 -12.61 -12.42
N GLN A 174 10.33 -12.94 -11.44
CA GLN A 174 11.16 -14.13 -11.47
C GLN A 174 10.31 -15.39 -11.38
N GLN A 175 10.36 -16.19 -12.42
CA GLN A 175 9.65 -17.47 -12.48
C GLN A 175 10.27 -18.38 -13.57
N GLU A 176 10.07 -19.67 -13.44
CA GLU A 176 10.65 -20.69 -14.34
C GLU A 176 9.77 -21.00 -15.56
N SER A 177 8.68 -20.26 -15.76
CA SER A 177 7.76 -20.46 -16.87
C SER A 177 7.23 -19.13 -17.42
N VAL A 178 6.99 -19.09 -18.73
CA VAL A 178 6.35 -17.96 -19.45
C VAL A 178 5.30 -18.57 -20.37
N ALA A 179 4.09 -17.99 -20.39
CA ALA A 179 3.03 -18.52 -21.23
C ALA A 179 3.25 -18.18 -22.71
N ASN A 180 2.64 -18.97 -23.58
CA ASN A 180 2.68 -18.72 -25.03
C ASN A 180 2.15 -17.31 -25.37
N GLY A 181 2.93 -16.56 -26.12
CA GLY A 181 2.62 -15.18 -26.48
C GLY A 181 3.07 -14.11 -25.48
N GLU A 182 3.58 -14.48 -24.32
CA GLU A 182 4.14 -13.54 -23.35
C GLU A 182 5.61 -13.23 -23.62
N ILE A 183 6.06 -12.09 -23.08
CA ILE A 183 7.46 -11.67 -23.16
C ILE A 183 8.17 -12.13 -21.88
N GLY A 184 9.33 -12.74 -22.07
CA GLY A 184 10.17 -13.25 -20.99
C GLY A 184 11.64 -12.93 -21.18
N ILE A 185 12.39 -13.22 -20.13
CA ILE A 185 13.85 -13.24 -20.13
C ILE A 185 14.28 -14.70 -20.22
N PHE A 186 15.06 -15.01 -21.24
CA PHE A 186 15.51 -16.36 -21.57
C PHE A 186 17.03 -16.42 -21.65
N ALA A 187 17.62 -17.56 -21.38
CA ALA A 187 18.95 -17.88 -21.87
C ALA A 187 18.86 -19.09 -22.80
N LEU A 188 19.35 -18.94 -23.99
CA LEU A 188 19.45 -19.99 -24.98
C LEU A 188 20.94 -20.31 -25.21
N ASN A 189 21.37 -21.50 -24.82
CA ASN A 189 22.79 -21.91 -24.94
C ASN A 189 23.78 -20.96 -24.27
N GLY A 190 23.33 -20.29 -23.17
CA GLY A 190 24.13 -19.34 -22.41
C GLY A 190 24.07 -17.89 -22.91
N GLU A 191 23.38 -17.60 -24.02
CA GLU A 191 23.10 -16.24 -24.46
C GLU A 191 21.74 -15.78 -23.97
N ALA A 192 21.69 -14.60 -23.35
CA ALA A 192 20.46 -14.07 -22.79
C ALA A 192 19.67 -13.23 -23.80
N TYR A 193 18.35 -13.41 -23.75
CA TYR A 193 17.41 -12.77 -24.66
C TYR A 193 16.19 -12.25 -23.90
N ILE A 194 15.69 -11.10 -24.34
CA ILE A 194 14.33 -10.66 -24.07
C ILE A 194 13.55 -10.88 -25.36
N LYS A 195 12.56 -11.75 -25.33
CA LYS A 195 11.77 -12.13 -26.51
C LYS A 195 10.36 -12.53 -26.11
N LYS A 196 9.47 -12.58 -27.09
CA LYS A 196 8.15 -13.19 -26.97
C LYS A 196 8.26 -14.69 -27.20
N LEU A 197 7.70 -15.47 -26.28
CA LEU A 197 7.66 -16.92 -26.43
C LEU A 197 6.56 -17.32 -27.42
N GLN A 198 6.91 -18.11 -28.41
CA GLN A 198 5.95 -18.84 -29.23
C GLN A 198 6.21 -20.34 -29.04
N ASN A 199 5.18 -21.05 -28.57
CA ASN A 199 5.22 -22.50 -28.39
C ASN A 199 3.98 -23.08 -29.04
N ASP A 200 4.15 -23.75 -30.17
CA ASP A 200 3.09 -24.35 -30.94
C ASP A 200 3.53 -25.73 -31.54
N LYS A 201 2.69 -26.29 -32.42
CA LYS A 201 2.96 -27.57 -33.08
C LYS A 201 4.25 -27.59 -33.95
N ASP A 202 4.73 -26.43 -34.38
CA ASP A 202 5.93 -26.28 -35.19
C ASP A 202 7.20 -26.14 -34.36
N GLY A 203 7.04 -26.05 -33.03
CA GLY A 203 8.13 -26.01 -32.04
C GLY A 203 8.11 -24.77 -31.14
N ILE A 204 9.24 -24.55 -30.49
CA ILE A 204 9.47 -23.40 -29.59
C ILE A 204 10.30 -22.37 -30.34
N PHE A 205 9.83 -21.14 -30.36
CA PHE A 205 10.52 -20.02 -30.98
C PHE A 205 10.58 -18.82 -30.00
N LEU A 206 11.68 -18.11 -30.04
CA LEU A 206 11.86 -16.81 -29.42
C LEU A 206 11.68 -15.72 -30.48
N ILE A 207 10.59 -14.97 -30.39
CA ILE A 207 10.16 -14.00 -31.40
C ILE A 207 10.55 -12.59 -30.97
N SER A 208 11.16 -11.87 -31.91
CA SER A 208 11.37 -10.42 -31.82
C SER A 208 10.13 -9.70 -32.34
N PRO A 209 9.56 -8.73 -31.65
CA PRO A 209 8.50 -7.87 -32.17
C PRO A 209 8.96 -7.09 -33.42
N ASN A 210 10.24 -6.75 -33.49
CA ASN A 210 10.83 -6.10 -34.66
C ASN A 210 11.06 -7.10 -35.81
N GLU A 211 10.33 -6.90 -36.89
CA GLU A 211 10.34 -7.77 -38.09
C GLU A 211 11.71 -7.88 -38.80
N LYS A 212 12.66 -6.98 -38.46
CA LYS A 212 14.04 -7.09 -38.97
C LYS A 212 14.77 -8.34 -38.48
N TYR A 213 14.30 -8.91 -37.37
CA TYR A 213 14.92 -10.04 -36.68
C TYR A 213 14.12 -11.31 -36.92
N ALA A 214 14.75 -12.31 -37.53
CA ALA A 214 14.12 -13.60 -37.74
C ALA A 214 13.84 -14.31 -36.40
N PRO A 215 12.76 -15.10 -36.28
CA PRO A 215 12.49 -15.96 -35.16
C PRO A 215 13.67 -16.89 -34.85
N ILE A 216 14.04 -17.03 -33.59
CA ILE A 216 15.05 -17.96 -33.11
C ILE A 216 14.35 -19.28 -32.74
N LYS A 217 14.60 -20.33 -33.52
CA LYS A 217 14.06 -21.66 -33.20
C LYS A 217 14.88 -22.32 -32.13
N VAL A 218 14.20 -22.83 -31.09
CA VAL A 218 14.83 -23.67 -30.05
C VAL A 218 14.83 -25.11 -30.53
N GLY A 219 16.02 -25.68 -30.73
CA GLY A 219 16.20 -27.06 -31.16
C GLY A 219 16.11 -28.06 -29.99
N GLU A 220 16.00 -29.35 -30.33
CA GLU A 220 15.89 -30.42 -29.33
C GLU A 220 17.15 -30.55 -28.42
N ASN A 221 18.32 -30.15 -28.93
CA ASN A 221 19.58 -30.20 -28.18
C ASN A 221 19.96 -28.86 -27.53
N ASP A 222 19.14 -27.83 -27.72
CA ASP A 222 19.39 -26.52 -27.12
C ASP A 222 18.97 -26.51 -25.64
N ARG A 223 19.75 -25.78 -24.86
CA ARG A 223 19.41 -25.50 -23.46
C ARG A 223 18.70 -24.15 -23.40
N LEU A 224 17.41 -24.18 -23.04
CA LEU A 224 16.61 -22.98 -22.80
C LEU A 224 16.31 -22.87 -21.30
N ASP A 225 16.87 -21.83 -20.68
CA ASP A 225 16.56 -21.47 -19.29
C ASP A 225 15.63 -20.23 -19.31
N ILE A 226 14.61 -20.21 -18.42
CA ILE A 226 13.66 -19.11 -18.27
C ILE A 226 13.94 -18.42 -16.94
N PHE A 227 14.20 -17.12 -16.97
CA PHE A 227 14.48 -16.33 -15.77
C PHE A 227 13.28 -15.57 -15.24
N GLY A 228 12.29 -15.30 -16.07
CA GLY A 228 11.08 -14.64 -15.64
C GLY A 228 10.24 -14.07 -16.76
N LYS A 229 9.05 -13.62 -16.37
CA LYS A 229 8.05 -12.97 -17.21
C LYS A 229 8.20 -11.45 -17.09
N VAL A 230 8.14 -10.76 -18.22
CA VAL A 230 8.09 -9.29 -18.25
C VAL A 230 6.67 -8.82 -17.93
N LEU A 231 6.56 -7.95 -16.92
CA LEU A 231 5.29 -7.40 -16.42
C LEU A 231 5.00 -6.01 -17.00
N GLY A 232 6.04 -5.25 -17.34
CA GLY A 232 5.90 -3.88 -17.81
C GLY A 232 7.25 -3.24 -18.10
N LYS A 233 7.23 -1.94 -18.37
CA LYS A 233 8.43 -1.15 -18.67
C LYS A 233 8.37 0.24 -18.06
N SER A 234 9.54 0.87 -17.90
CA SER A 234 9.69 2.28 -17.56
C SER A 234 10.86 2.89 -18.30
N ASP A 235 10.81 4.20 -18.53
CA ASP A 235 11.96 4.94 -19.01
C ASP A 235 12.99 5.06 -17.89
N ALA A 236 14.27 4.96 -18.24
CA ALA A 236 15.36 5.08 -17.25
C ALA A 236 15.35 6.44 -16.52
N SER A 237 14.83 7.50 -17.15
CA SER A 237 14.67 8.83 -16.55
C SER A 237 13.61 8.89 -15.43
N ALA A 238 12.65 7.96 -15.43
CA ALA A 238 11.62 7.88 -14.40
C ALA A 238 12.15 7.30 -13.07
N ILE A 239 13.36 6.73 -13.11
CA ILE A 239 14.01 6.17 -11.94
C ILE A 239 14.85 7.27 -11.28
N THR A 240 14.32 7.87 -10.23
CA THR A 240 15.05 8.86 -9.44
C THR A 240 16.22 8.15 -8.74
N ARG A 241 17.45 8.38 -9.20
CA ARG A 241 18.68 7.90 -8.55
C ARG A 241 18.85 8.66 -7.24
N HIS A 242 18.35 8.14 -6.15
CA HIS A 242 18.74 8.58 -4.82
C HIS A 242 19.98 7.76 -4.40
N CYS A 243 21.11 8.06 -5.06
CA CYS A 243 22.41 7.69 -4.53
C CYS A 243 22.77 8.70 -3.44
N ARG A 244 22.66 8.31 -2.16
CA ARG A 244 23.67 8.60 -1.10
C ARG A 244 23.32 7.82 0.14
#